data_866e042ab4872b27e4178e5f19bf7da0
#
_entry.id   866e042ab4872b27e4178e5f19bf7da0
#
_cell.length_a   1.000
_cell.length_b   1.000
_cell.length_c   1.000
_cell.angle_alpha   90.00
_cell.angle_beta   90.00
_cell.angle_gamma   90.00
#
_symmetry.space_group_name_H-M   'P 1'
#
loop_
_entity.id
_entity.type
_entity.pdbx_description
1 polymer ?
#
loop_
_entity_poly.entity_id
_entity_poly.type
_entity_poly.pdbx_seq_one_letter_code
_entity_poly.pdbx_strand_id
1 'polypeptide(L)'
;MIRNDLRNIAIIAHVDHGKTTLVDQMLKQAGAFRENQVVEERVMDSGDIERERGITILAKNTSVHYKGVKINIVDTPGHADFSGEVERILKMVDGVVLLVDAAEGPMPQTRFVLQKALEFGHKIIIAINKIDRPDARLNEIGDEVLELLLNLDATDEQLDSPIVYCSGRAGTASMSPNVEGKDLTPLFEQILEHIPAPHVDTEGPTQMLVSS
;
A
#
# COMPACT_ATOMS: atom_id res chain seq x y z
N MET A 1 -25.54 1.94 0.74
CA MET A 1 -25.23 0.74 -0.09
C MET A 1 -23.76 0.42 0.04
N ILE A 2 -23.38 -0.88 0.14
CA ILE A 2 -21.97 -1.29 0.17
C ILE A 2 -21.51 -1.64 -1.24
N ARG A 3 -20.41 -1.06 -1.71
CA ARG A 3 -19.82 -1.28 -3.04
C ARG A 3 -18.79 -2.39 -2.99
N ASN A 4 -19.25 -3.65 -2.93
CA ASN A 4 -18.38 -4.82 -2.87
C ASN A 4 -17.46 -4.98 -4.09
N ASP A 5 -17.74 -4.31 -5.18
CA ASP A 5 -16.97 -4.24 -6.41
C ASP A 5 -15.80 -3.23 -6.37
N LEU A 6 -15.62 -2.54 -5.24
CA LEU A 6 -14.55 -1.55 -5.05
C LEU A 6 -13.73 -1.80 -3.78
N ARG A 7 -12.44 -1.43 -3.84
CA ARG A 7 -11.55 -1.22 -2.69
C ARG A 7 -10.73 0.03 -2.93
N ASN A 8 -10.62 0.88 -1.91
CA ASN A 8 -9.79 2.08 -1.96
C ASN A 8 -8.67 1.93 -0.93
N ILE A 9 -7.44 1.89 -1.40
CA ILE A 9 -6.27 1.70 -0.54
C ILE A 9 -5.26 2.82 -0.74
N ALA A 10 -4.56 3.19 0.33
CA ALA A 10 -3.35 3.99 0.26
C ALA A 10 -2.13 3.09 0.53
N ILE A 11 -1.03 3.34 -0.15
CA ILE A 11 0.24 2.67 0.14
C ILE A 11 1.15 3.64 0.86
N ILE A 12 1.47 3.31 2.11
CA ILE A 12 2.43 4.04 2.96
C ILE A 12 3.77 3.32 2.89
N ALA A 13 4.81 4.02 2.50
CA ALA A 13 6.16 3.47 2.43
C ALA A 13 7.19 4.55 2.71
N HIS A 14 8.33 4.16 3.28
CA HIS A 14 9.51 5.01 3.27
C HIS A 14 10.11 5.06 1.85
N VAL A 15 10.89 6.09 1.57
CA VAL A 15 11.68 6.21 0.33
C VAL A 15 12.53 4.95 0.17
N ASP A 16 12.62 4.44 -1.04
CA ASP A 16 13.39 3.24 -1.40
C ASP A 16 12.87 1.89 -0.82
N HIS A 17 11.78 1.84 -0.06
CA HIS A 17 11.18 0.57 0.37
C HIS A 17 10.54 -0.24 -0.78
N GLY A 18 10.53 0.29 -2.00
CA GLY A 18 10.10 -0.40 -3.22
C GLY A 18 8.62 -0.24 -3.56
N LYS A 19 7.99 0.86 -3.12
CA LYS A 19 6.59 1.18 -3.40
C LYS A 19 6.26 1.15 -4.89
N THR A 20 6.98 1.93 -5.69
CA THR A 20 6.78 2.02 -7.15
C THR A 20 6.94 0.66 -7.81
N THR A 21 7.98 -0.09 -7.45
CA THR A 21 8.25 -1.42 -7.99
C THR A 21 7.12 -2.41 -7.69
N LEU A 22 6.59 -2.38 -6.45
CA LEU A 22 5.47 -3.25 -6.06
C LEU A 22 4.19 -2.88 -6.84
N VAL A 23 3.87 -1.58 -6.94
CA VAL A 23 2.70 -1.11 -7.69
C VAL A 23 2.80 -1.46 -9.17
N ASP A 24 3.97 -1.31 -9.79
CA ASP A 24 4.20 -1.71 -11.17
C ASP A 24 3.94 -3.22 -11.38
N GLN A 25 4.35 -4.06 -10.44
CA GLN A 25 4.07 -5.50 -10.50
C GLN A 25 2.58 -5.81 -10.28
N MET A 26 1.92 -5.10 -9.38
CA MET A 26 0.47 -5.22 -9.21
C MET A 26 -0.27 -4.88 -10.51
N LEU A 27 0.11 -3.79 -11.19
CA LEU A 27 -0.45 -3.39 -12.47
C LEU A 27 -0.22 -4.45 -13.57
N LYS A 28 0.99 -4.99 -13.65
CA LYS A 28 1.35 -6.05 -14.62
C LYS A 28 0.52 -7.32 -14.42
N GLN A 29 0.44 -7.80 -13.18
CA GLN A 29 -0.23 -9.06 -12.85
C GLN A 29 -1.77 -8.96 -12.88
N ALA A 30 -2.31 -7.79 -12.58
CA ALA A 30 -3.75 -7.54 -12.69
C ALA A 30 -4.24 -7.34 -14.14
N GLY A 31 -3.37 -7.46 -15.15
CA GLY A 31 -3.72 -7.31 -16.55
C GLY A 31 -4.10 -5.87 -16.95
N ALA A 32 -3.62 -4.87 -16.21
CA ALA A 32 -3.86 -3.46 -16.52
C ALA A 32 -3.20 -3.02 -17.83
N PHE A 33 -2.22 -3.78 -18.30
CA PHE A 33 -1.51 -3.54 -19.56
C PHE A 33 -1.92 -4.56 -20.63
N ARG A 34 -2.06 -4.11 -21.88
CA ARG A 34 -2.26 -5.02 -23.03
C ARG A 34 -0.99 -5.83 -23.26
N GLU A 35 -1.13 -7.09 -23.72
CA GLU A 35 -0.02 -8.05 -23.91
C GLU A 35 1.17 -7.54 -24.74
N ASN A 36 1.00 -6.49 -25.55
CA ASN A 36 2.04 -5.90 -26.41
C ASN A 36 2.40 -4.46 -26.03
N GLN A 37 1.98 -3.97 -24.87
CA GLN A 37 2.30 -2.62 -24.46
C GLN A 37 3.68 -2.61 -23.79
N VAL A 38 4.64 -1.89 -24.37
CA VAL A 38 5.91 -1.57 -23.69
C VAL A 38 5.57 -0.64 -22.53
N VAL A 39 5.66 -1.17 -21.32
CA VAL A 39 5.41 -0.41 -20.10
C VAL A 39 6.74 0.22 -19.68
N GLU A 40 6.79 1.54 -19.63
CA GLU A 40 7.91 2.22 -18.99
C GLU A 40 7.96 1.80 -17.50
N GLU A 41 9.15 1.51 -17.01
CA GLU A 41 9.35 1.30 -15.58
C GLU A 41 8.96 2.57 -14.83
N ARG A 42 8.39 2.42 -13.61
CA ARG A 42 7.93 3.51 -12.76
C ARG A 42 6.73 4.29 -13.32
N VAL A 43 5.68 3.57 -13.67
CA VAL A 43 4.42 4.17 -14.13
C VAL A 43 3.89 5.24 -13.18
N MET A 44 4.11 5.08 -11.87
CA MET A 44 3.68 6.02 -10.83
C MET A 44 4.59 7.25 -10.69
N ASP A 45 5.88 7.17 -11.06
CA ASP A 45 6.84 8.27 -10.96
C ASP A 45 7.04 8.94 -12.32
N SER A 46 6.05 9.67 -12.82
CA SER A 46 6.07 10.28 -14.15
C SER A 46 6.72 11.67 -14.21
N GLY A 47 6.98 12.32 -13.08
CA GLY A 47 7.65 13.62 -13.02
C GLY A 47 9.17 13.50 -13.17
N ASP A 48 9.82 14.43 -13.91
CA ASP A 48 11.27 14.40 -14.12
C ASP A 48 12.04 14.45 -12.78
N ILE A 49 11.59 15.24 -11.81
CA ILE A 49 12.19 15.35 -10.48
C ILE A 49 11.96 14.08 -9.66
N GLU A 50 10.79 13.46 -9.77
CA GLU A 50 10.46 12.20 -9.11
C GLU A 50 11.33 11.06 -9.63
N ARG A 51 11.55 11.00 -10.96
CA ARG A 51 12.44 10.02 -11.60
C ARG A 51 13.89 10.21 -11.21
N GLU A 52 14.37 11.47 -11.18
CA GLU A 52 15.76 11.80 -10.84
C GLU A 52 16.07 11.49 -9.36
N ARG A 53 15.14 11.81 -8.45
CA ARG A 53 15.35 11.65 -7.02
C ARG A 53 14.82 10.33 -6.45
N GLY A 54 14.04 9.57 -7.22
CA GLY A 54 13.43 8.32 -6.78
C GLY A 54 12.36 8.49 -5.70
N ILE A 55 11.75 9.67 -5.58
CA ILE A 55 10.75 10.00 -4.55
C ILE A 55 9.41 10.36 -5.20
N THR A 56 8.31 10.00 -4.55
CA THR A 56 6.97 10.47 -4.92
C THR A 56 6.73 11.84 -4.29
N ILE A 57 6.43 12.83 -5.12
CA ILE A 57 6.13 14.21 -4.69
C ILE A 57 4.62 14.46 -4.71
N LEU A 58 3.96 14.02 -5.78
CA LEU A 58 2.52 14.20 -5.95
C LEU A 58 1.78 12.89 -5.75
N ALA A 59 0.67 12.95 -5.01
CA ALA A 59 -0.23 11.81 -4.90
C ALA A 59 -0.76 11.40 -6.27
N LYS A 60 -0.64 10.13 -6.60
CA LYS A 60 -1.12 9.58 -7.86
C LYS A 60 -2.12 8.46 -7.59
N ASN A 61 -3.15 8.44 -8.42
CA ASN A 61 -4.17 7.41 -8.37
C ASN A 61 -3.96 6.44 -9.53
N THR A 62 -3.93 5.17 -9.20
CA THR A 62 -4.01 4.11 -10.20
C THR A 62 -5.08 3.11 -9.80
N SER A 63 -5.44 2.20 -10.70
CA SER A 63 -6.37 1.14 -10.36
C SER A 63 -6.04 -0.15 -11.07
N VAL A 64 -6.29 -1.24 -10.38
CA VAL A 64 -6.18 -2.60 -10.91
C VAL A 64 -7.51 -3.32 -10.76
N HIS A 65 -7.74 -4.35 -11.55
CA HIS A 65 -8.91 -5.22 -11.43
C HIS A 65 -8.46 -6.63 -11.05
N TYR A 66 -9.02 -7.13 -9.96
CA TYR A 66 -8.72 -8.48 -9.48
C TYR A 66 -10.03 -9.17 -9.08
N LYS A 67 -10.30 -10.35 -9.64
CA LYS A 67 -11.54 -11.13 -9.40
C LYS A 67 -12.83 -10.31 -9.52
N GLY A 68 -12.90 -9.39 -10.48
CA GLY A 68 -14.09 -8.54 -10.70
C GLY A 68 -14.20 -7.34 -9.75
N VAL A 69 -13.26 -7.17 -8.82
CA VAL A 69 -13.17 -6.02 -7.93
C VAL A 69 -12.17 -5.01 -8.47
N LYS A 70 -12.55 -3.75 -8.52
CA LYS A 70 -11.66 -2.64 -8.82
C LYS A 70 -10.96 -2.19 -7.54
N ILE A 71 -9.64 -2.26 -7.52
CA ILE A 71 -8.80 -1.78 -6.41
C ILE A 71 -8.18 -0.45 -6.86
N ASN A 72 -8.62 0.63 -6.25
CA ASN A 72 -8.02 1.95 -6.43
C ASN A 72 -6.84 2.08 -5.47
N ILE A 73 -5.69 2.42 -6.01
CA ILE A 73 -4.43 2.57 -5.27
C ILE A 73 -4.05 4.04 -5.30
N VAL A 74 -3.99 4.66 -4.13
CA VAL A 74 -3.52 6.03 -3.96
C VAL A 74 -2.10 5.98 -3.42
N ASP A 75 -1.18 6.55 -4.17
CA ASP A 75 0.21 6.68 -3.74
C ASP A 75 0.35 7.85 -2.77
N THR A 76 0.93 7.60 -1.59
CA THR A 76 1.15 8.64 -0.58
C THR A 76 2.59 9.15 -0.64
N PRO A 77 2.80 10.48 -0.54
CA PRO A 77 4.13 11.01 -0.29
C PRO A 77 4.74 10.41 0.97
N GLY A 78 5.99 9.94 0.88
CA GLY A 78 6.69 9.31 2.00
C GLY A 78 7.29 10.29 3.02
N HIS A 79 7.13 11.61 2.82
CA HIS A 79 7.80 12.63 3.61
C HIS A 79 6.83 13.41 4.50
N ALA A 80 7.22 13.68 5.76
CA ALA A 80 6.39 14.40 6.74
C ALA A 80 6.04 15.84 6.32
N ASP A 81 6.78 16.44 5.39
CA ASP A 81 6.53 17.78 4.87
C ASP A 81 5.19 17.92 4.12
N PHE A 82 4.60 16.80 3.70
CA PHE A 82 3.32 16.75 2.97
C PHE A 82 2.14 16.32 3.85
N SER A 83 2.16 16.66 5.13
CA SER A 83 1.15 16.22 6.12
C SER A 83 -0.30 16.52 5.71
N GLY A 84 -0.57 17.68 5.14
CA GLY A 84 -1.92 18.07 4.70
C GLY A 84 -2.43 17.22 3.52
N GLU A 85 -1.53 16.81 2.62
CA GLU A 85 -1.86 15.93 1.50
C GLU A 85 -2.12 14.50 1.97
N VAL A 86 -1.29 14.02 2.89
CA VAL A 86 -1.47 12.70 3.53
C VAL A 86 -2.84 12.58 4.19
N GLU A 87 -3.27 13.58 4.97
CA GLU A 87 -4.59 13.54 5.61
C GLU A 87 -5.74 13.54 4.59
N ARG A 88 -5.61 14.28 3.49
CA ARG A 88 -6.61 14.26 2.42
C ARG A 88 -6.71 12.88 1.76
N ILE A 89 -5.56 12.25 1.48
CA ILE A 89 -5.50 10.91 0.90
C ILE A 89 -6.15 9.90 1.84
N LEU A 90 -5.78 9.92 3.12
CA LEU A 90 -6.33 8.98 4.10
C LEU A 90 -7.85 9.10 4.24
N LYS A 91 -8.43 10.28 4.05
CA LYS A 91 -9.90 10.46 4.03
C LYS A 91 -10.60 9.89 2.79
N MET A 92 -9.85 9.57 1.74
CA MET A 92 -10.40 9.04 0.47
C MET A 92 -10.29 7.52 0.36
N VAL A 93 -9.64 6.85 1.32
CA VAL A 93 -9.38 5.42 1.27
C VAL A 93 -10.08 4.68 2.40
N ASP A 94 -10.25 3.38 2.24
CA ASP A 94 -10.93 2.51 3.21
C ASP A 94 -9.92 1.67 4.02
N GLY A 95 -8.67 1.64 3.58
CA GLY A 95 -7.59 0.96 4.28
C GLY A 95 -6.22 1.29 3.72
N VAL A 96 -5.20 0.75 4.37
CA VAL A 96 -3.80 1.10 4.13
C VAL A 96 -2.94 -0.14 3.98
N VAL A 97 -2.03 -0.11 3.03
CA VAL A 97 -0.91 -1.06 2.94
C VAL A 97 0.36 -0.37 3.43
N LEU A 98 0.88 -0.80 4.56
CA LEU A 98 2.16 -0.36 5.11
C LEU A 98 3.28 -1.21 4.50
N LEU A 99 4.10 -0.60 3.66
CA LEU A 99 5.23 -1.27 3.02
C LEU A 99 6.52 -1.02 3.81
N VAL A 100 7.18 -2.10 4.23
CA VAL A 100 8.39 -2.09 5.03
C VAL A 100 9.49 -2.89 4.35
N ASP A 101 10.70 -2.36 4.26
CA ASP A 101 11.87 -3.10 3.76
C ASP A 101 12.29 -4.17 4.77
N ALA A 102 12.49 -5.40 4.31
CA ALA A 102 12.84 -6.55 5.15
C ALA A 102 14.22 -6.44 5.83
N ALA A 103 15.10 -5.58 5.35
CA ALA A 103 16.42 -5.37 5.94
C ALA A 103 16.44 -4.14 6.87
N GLU A 104 15.78 -3.05 6.44
CA GLU A 104 15.80 -1.77 7.16
C GLU A 104 14.78 -1.68 8.29
N GLY A 105 13.61 -2.31 8.11
CA GLY A 105 12.52 -2.25 9.06
C GLY A 105 11.69 -0.95 8.96
N PRO A 106 10.83 -0.70 9.95
CA PRO A 106 9.98 0.48 9.96
C PRO A 106 10.81 1.75 10.24
N MET A 107 10.67 2.74 9.36
CA MET A 107 11.44 3.98 9.42
C MET A 107 10.66 5.11 10.13
N PRO A 108 11.35 6.04 10.83
CA PRO A 108 10.70 7.12 11.58
C PRO A 108 9.77 8.00 10.74
N GLN A 109 10.08 8.19 9.46
CA GLN A 109 9.29 9.04 8.55
C GLN A 109 7.89 8.49 8.29
N THR A 110 7.73 7.16 8.28
CA THR A 110 6.42 6.52 8.10
C THR A 110 5.54 6.61 9.35
N ARG A 111 6.13 6.89 10.51
CA ARG A 111 5.44 6.94 11.79
C ARG A 111 4.26 7.93 11.78
N PHE A 112 4.48 9.14 11.27
CA PHE A 112 3.43 10.17 11.21
C PHE A 112 2.25 9.74 10.35
N VAL A 113 2.53 9.20 9.14
CA VAL A 113 1.48 8.77 8.21
C VAL A 113 0.71 7.58 8.78
N LEU A 114 1.43 6.63 9.38
CA LEU A 114 0.83 5.47 10.03
C LEU A 114 -0.04 5.88 11.22
N GLN A 115 0.44 6.81 12.08
CA GLN A 115 -0.33 7.33 13.21
C GLN A 115 -1.65 7.94 12.73
N LYS A 116 -1.63 8.74 11.66
CA LYS A 116 -2.85 9.31 11.08
C LYS A 116 -3.81 8.24 10.53
N ALA A 117 -3.29 7.19 9.89
CA ALA A 117 -4.11 6.08 9.43
C ALA A 117 -4.79 5.34 10.59
N LEU A 118 -4.07 5.13 11.71
CA LEU A 118 -4.61 4.53 12.93
C LEU A 118 -5.69 5.41 13.57
N GLU A 119 -5.44 6.74 13.70
CA GLU A 119 -6.39 7.72 14.23
C GLU A 119 -7.71 7.75 13.43
N PHE A 120 -7.66 7.55 12.11
CA PHE A 120 -8.85 7.45 11.26
C PHE A 120 -9.53 6.07 11.33
N GLY A 121 -8.97 5.13 12.08
CA GLY A 121 -9.55 3.79 12.23
C GLY A 121 -9.39 2.90 11.01
N HIS A 122 -8.42 3.18 10.13
CA HIS A 122 -8.19 2.35 8.94
C HIS A 122 -7.71 0.95 9.30
N LYS A 123 -8.17 -0.01 8.50
CA LYS A 123 -7.59 -1.36 8.45
C LYS A 123 -6.21 -1.28 7.80
N ILE A 124 -5.26 -2.03 8.33
CA ILE A 124 -3.88 -2.05 7.88
C ILE A 124 -3.51 -3.43 7.38
N ILE A 125 -2.78 -3.48 6.27
CA ILE A 125 -2.07 -4.67 5.81
C ILE A 125 -0.58 -4.34 5.88
N ILE A 126 0.19 -5.19 6.52
CA ILE A 126 1.65 -5.04 6.61
C ILE A 126 2.27 -5.82 5.46
N ALA A 127 2.97 -5.13 4.55
CA ALA A 127 3.70 -5.76 3.44
C ALA A 127 5.20 -5.64 3.69
N ILE A 128 5.84 -6.73 4.09
CA ILE A 128 7.30 -6.81 4.27
C ILE A 128 7.90 -7.10 2.90
N ASN A 129 8.57 -6.12 2.31
CA ASN A 129 9.10 -6.16 0.95
C ASN A 129 10.61 -6.43 0.92
N LYS A 130 11.09 -6.82 -0.26
CA LYS A 130 12.49 -7.14 -0.54
C LYS A 130 12.99 -8.35 0.27
N ILE A 131 12.13 -9.33 0.48
CA ILE A 131 12.47 -10.59 1.17
C ILE A 131 13.55 -11.41 0.44
N ASP A 132 13.80 -11.09 -0.83
CA ASP A 132 14.85 -11.68 -1.67
C ASP A 132 16.26 -11.15 -1.36
N ARG A 133 16.39 -10.14 -0.50
CA ARG A 133 17.69 -9.61 -0.09
C ARG A 133 18.40 -10.58 0.85
N PRO A 134 19.74 -10.74 0.72
CA PRO A 134 20.52 -11.62 1.60
C PRO A 134 20.61 -11.12 3.05
N ASP A 135 20.37 -9.83 3.29
CA ASP A 135 20.35 -9.16 4.59
C ASP A 135 18.94 -8.99 5.19
N ALA A 136 17.91 -9.66 4.60
CA ALA A 136 16.55 -9.62 5.09
C ALA A 136 16.41 -10.25 6.49
N ARG A 137 15.75 -9.54 7.43
CA ARG A 137 15.55 -9.94 8.83
C ARG A 137 14.10 -10.40 9.06
N LEU A 138 13.67 -11.43 8.30
CA LEU A 138 12.24 -11.80 8.18
C LEU A 138 11.55 -12.15 9.51
N ASN A 139 12.29 -12.69 10.48
CA ASN A 139 11.74 -13.06 11.79
C ASN A 139 11.62 -11.88 12.77
N GLU A 140 12.42 -10.83 12.56
CA GLU A 140 12.49 -9.68 13.47
C GLU A 140 11.58 -8.54 13.04
N ILE A 141 11.46 -8.31 11.72
CA ILE A 141 10.73 -7.17 11.16
C ILE A 141 9.24 -7.19 11.52
N GLY A 142 8.63 -8.37 11.60
CA GLY A 142 7.24 -8.50 12.03
C GLY A 142 7.05 -7.96 13.45
N ASP A 143 7.93 -8.32 14.37
CA ASP A 143 7.91 -7.88 15.76
C ASP A 143 8.20 -6.36 15.87
N GLU A 144 9.16 -5.83 15.09
CA GLU A 144 9.46 -4.39 15.03
C GLU A 144 8.25 -3.56 14.55
N VAL A 145 7.51 -4.06 13.57
CA VAL A 145 6.29 -3.39 13.08
C VAL A 145 5.17 -3.46 14.13
N LEU A 146 4.99 -4.59 14.79
CA LEU A 146 4.01 -4.71 15.87
C LEU A 146 4.36 -3.80 17.05
N GLU A 147 5.64 -3.70 17.42
CA GLU A 147 6.10 -2.76 18.45
C GLU A 147 5.83 -1.29 18.03
N LEU A 148 6.03 -0.95 16.75
CA LEU A 148 5.68 0.36 16.23
C LEU A 148 4.18 0.64 16.35
N LEU A 149 3.32 -0.31 15.99
CA LEU A 149 1.86 -0.17 16.11
C LEU A 149 1.43 0.02 17.58
N LEU A 150 2.01 -0.76 18.52
CA LEU A 150 1.78 -0.60 19.94
C LEU A 150 2.19 0.78 20.44
N ASN A 151 3.35 1.28 20.01
CA ASN A 151 3.84 2.62 20.38
C ASN A 151 3.01 3.76 19.77
N LEU A 152 2.14 3.47 18.82
CA LEU A 152 1.19 4.41 18.20
C LEU A 152 -0.25 4.24 18.70
N ASP A 153 -0.44 3.53 19.83
CA ASP A 153 -1.73 3.28 20.44
C ASP A 153 -2.75 2.60 19.49
N ALA A 154 -2.25 1.67 18.63
CA ALA A 154 -3.11 0.87 17.77
C ALA A 154 -4.12 0.05 18.57
N THR A 155 -5.34 -0.09 18.07
CA THR A 155 -6.36 -0.96 18.65
C THR A 155 -6.01 -2.43 18.50
N ASP A 156 -6.61 -3.31 19.30
CA ASP A 156 -6.41 -4.77 19.19
C ASP A 156 -6.69 -5.26 17.77
N GLU A 157 -7.74 -4.72 17.13
CA GLU A 157 -8.08 -5.04 15.74
C GLU A 157 -7.02 -4.60 14.72
N GLN A 158 -6.33 -3.49 14.99
CA GLN A 158 -5.23 -3.00 14.15
C GLN A 158 -3.93 -3.77 14.42
N LEU A 159 -3.73 -4.29 15.63
CA LEU A 159 -2.61 -5.17 15.97
C LEU A 159 -2.73 -6.55 15.31
N ASP A 160 -3.95 -7.03 15.07
CA ASP A 160 -4.23 -8.26 14.31
C ASP A 160 -4.11 -8.10 12.78
N SER A 161 -3.43 -7.05 12.32
CA SER A 161 -3.22 -6.78 10.90
C SER A 161 -2.45 -7.91 10.21
N PRO A 162 -2.91 -8.40 9.03
CA PRO A 162 -2.22 -9.44 8.31
C PRO A 162 -0.85 -8.98 7.82
N ILE A 163 0.14 -9.89 7.89
CA ILE A 163 1.48 -9.69 7.37
C ILE A 163 1.64 -10.47 6.08
N VAL A 164 2.05 -9.78 5.01
CA VAL A 164 2.35 -10.36 3.71
C VAL A 164 3.82 -10.14 3.40
N TYR A 165 4.52 -11.19 3.04
CA TYR A 165 5.94 -11.15 2.69
C TYR A 165 6.07 -11.05 1.17
N CYS A 166 6.71 -9.99 0.67
CA CYS A 166 6.74 -9.64 -0.74
C CYS A 166 8.17 -9.52 -1.28
N SER A 167 8.34 -9.85 -2.57
CA SER A 167 9.43 -9.33 -3.38
C SER A 167 8.82 -8.54 -4.54
N GLY A 168 8.80 -7.22 -4.40
CA GLY A 168 8.34 -6.34 -5.47
C GLY A 168 9.17 -6.51 -6.75
N ARG A 169 10.47 -6.83 -6.65
CA ARG A 169 11.34 -7.09 -7.78
C ARG A 169 10.97 -8.37 -8.53
N ALA A 170 10.74 -9.47 -7.80
CA ALA A 170 10.33 -10.74 -8.39
C ALA A 170 8.83 -10.79 -8.74
N GLY A 171 8.01 -9.88 -8.18
CA GLY A 171 6.56 -9.88 -8.33
C GLY A 171 5.90 -11.03 -7.58
N THR A 172 6.41 -11.40 -6.41
CA THR A 172 5.93 -12.53 -5.62
C THR A 172 5.51 -12.12 -4.21
N ALA A 173 4.57 -12.84 -3.63
CA ALA A 173 4.09 -12.66 -2.26
C ALA A 173 3.76 -13.99 -1.60
N SER A 174 3.88 -14.03 -0.26
CA SER A 174 3.53 -15.19 0.57
C SER A 174 2.97 -14.71 1.92
N MET A 175 2.14 -15.53 2.55
CA MET A 175 1.67 -15.31 3.93
C MET A 175 2.65 -15.81 4.99
N SER A 176 3.75 -16.40 4.59
CA SER A 176 4.78 -16.94 5.49
C SER A 176 6.17 -16.57 5.02
N PRO A 177 7.08 -16.17 5.94
CA PRO A 177 8.45 -15.77 5.58
C PRO A 177 9.27 -16.91 4.98
N ASN A 178 8.90 -18.18 5.26
CA ASN A 178 9.64 -19.38 4.86
C ASN A 178 9.06 -20.06 3.61
N VAL A 179 8.06 -19.46 2.98
CA VAL A 179 7.41 -20.02 1.79
C VAL A 179 7.66 -19.08 0.62
N GLU A 180 8.28 -19.61 -0.43
CA GLU A 180 8.48 -18.84 -1.66
C GLU A 180 7.15 -18.57 -2.35
N GLY A 181 6.86 -17.29 -2.62
CA GLY A 181 5.67 -16.87 -3.35
C GLY A 181 5.81 -17.13 -4.86
N LYS A 182 4.67 -17.28 -5.54
CA LYS A 182 4.62 -17.47 -7.00
C LYS A 182 4.29 -16.18 -7.74
N ASP A 183 3.38 -15.40 -7.17
CA ASP A 183 2.84 -14.15 -7.71
C ASP A 183 2.31 -13.26 -6.57
N LEU A 184 1.67 -12.14 -6.89
CA LEU A 184 1.11 -11.23 -5.90
C LEU A 184 -0.32 -11.60 -5.44
N THR A 185 -0.83 -12.79 -5.81
CA THR A 185 -2.15 -13.27 -5.37
C THR A 185 -2.36 -13.14 -3.86
N PRO A 186 -1.43 -13.54 -2.96
CA PRO A 186 -1.63 -13.39 -1.53
C PRO A 186 -1.89 -11.94 -1.09
N LEU A 187 -1.21 -10.97 -1.68
CA LEU A 187 -1.43 -9.55 -1.40
C LEU A 187 -2.81 -9.10 -1.87
N PHE A 188 -3.22 -9.46 -3.08
CA PHE A 188 -4.55 -9.13 -3.60
C PHE A 188 -5.67 -9.74 -2.77
N GLU A 189 -5.53 -11.01 -2.37
CA GLU A 189 -6.53 -11.68 -1.51
C GLU A 189 -6.65 -10.96 -0.17
N GLN A 190 -5.54 -10.59 0.48
CA GLN A 190 -5.59 -9.84 1.73
C GLN A 190 -6.25 -8.46 1.57
N ILE A 191 -6.03 -7.78 0.44
CA ILE A 191 -6.72 -6.51 0.16
C ILE A 191 -8.23 -6.73 0.07
N LEU A 192 -8.70 -7.79 -0.61
CA LEU A 192 -10.12 -8.07 -0.75
C LEU A 192 -10.78 -8.53 0.56
N GLU A 193 -10.06 -9.31 1.36
CA GLU A 193 -10.56 -9.92 2.59
C GLU A 193 -10.54 -8.96 3.77
N HIS A 194 -9.44 -8.21 3.93
CA HIS A 194 -9.20 -7.41 5.12
C HIS A 194 -9.66 -5.94 4.99
N ILE A 195 -9.51 -5.34 3.81
CA ILE A 195 -9.95 -3.96 3.59
C ILE A 195 -11.45 -3.91 3.31
N PRO A 196 -12.23 -3.10 4.04
CA PRO A 196 -13.67 -3.02 3.83
C PRO A 196 -14.01 -2.41 2.47
N ALA A 197 -15.16 -2.81 1.94
CA ALA A 197 -15.74 -2.16 0.77
C ALA A 197 -16.35 -0.80 1.17
N PRO A 198 -16.25 0.24 0.31
CA PRO A 198 -16.75 1.56 0.64
C PRO A 198 -18.27 1.56 0.80
N HIS A 199 -18.73 2.29 1.80
CA HIS A 199 -20.13 2.54 2.02
C HIS A 199 -20.56 3.83 1.31
N VAL A 200 -21.53 3.73 0.40
CA VAL A 200 -22.03 4.87 -0.38
C VAL A 200 -23.53 5.10 -0.12
N ASP A 201 -23.92 6.35 -0.07
CA ASP A 201 -25.33 6.76 -0.09
C ASP A 201 -25.74 7.07 -1.53
N THR A 202 -26.57 6.19 -2.12
CA THR A 202 -27.04 6.33 -3.50
C THR A 202 -28.24 7.26 -3.62
N GLU A 203 -28.92 7.56 -2.52
CA GLU A 203 -30.11 8.43 -2.47
C GLU A 203 -29.75 9.86 -2.05
N GLY A 204 -28.52 10.06 -1.58
CA GLY A 204 -28.02 11.37 -1.18
C GLY A 204 -27.70 12.30 -2.36
N PRO A 205 -27.50 13.60 -2.11
CA PRO A 205 -27.07 14.53 -3.13
C PRO A 205 -25.67 14.19 -3.64
N THR A 206 -25.42 14.47 -4.92
CA THR A 206 -24.08 14.31 -5.50
C THR A 206 -23.06 15.11 -4.72
N GLN A 207 -22.01 14.45 -4.27
CA GLN A 207 -20.87 15.07 -3.58
C GLN A 207 -19.60 14.85 -4.38
N MET A 208 -18.78 15.88 -4.48
CA MET A 208 -17.45 15.82 -5.12
C MET A 208 -16.44 16.49 -4.20
N LEU A 209 -15.39 15.73 -3.81
CA LEU A 209 -14.24 16.31 -3.16
C LEU A 209 -13.25 16.76 -4.23
N VAL A 210 -12.96 18.06 -4.27
CA VAL A 210 -11.91 18.61 -5.12
C VAL A 210 -10.63 18.67 -4.31
N SER A 211 -9.63 17.91 -4.71
CA SER A 211 -8.26 17.96 -4.18
C SER A 211 -7.38 18.64 -5.22
N SER A 212 -6.80 19.77 -4.87
CA SER A 212 -5.85 20.50 -5.72
C SER A 212 -4.44 20.26 -5.23
#